data_c702fef4f576ff26990a86454c7e72eb
#
_entry.id   c702fef4f576ff26990a86454c7e72eb
#
_cell.length_a   1.000
_cell.length_b   1.000
_cell.length_c   1.000
_cell.angle_alpha   90.00
_cell.angle_beta   90.00
_cell.angle_gamma   90.00
#
_symmetry.space_group_name_H-M   'P 1'
#
loop_
_entity.id
_entity.type
_entity.pdbx_description
1 polymer ?
#
loop_
_entity_poly.entity_id
_entity_poly.type
_entity_poly.pdbx_seq_one_letter_code
_entity_poly.pdbx_strand_id
1 'polypeptide(L)'
;MARPMTMAEKILAAHAGLDEVEPGQLIECNLDLVLSNDITSPIAIKNFKQIGVEKVFDPTKIALVPDHYVPNKDIKSAEQAKQVRDFAREQGITHYYEVGCMGVEHALLPEQGVVGAGDLIIGADSHTCTYGALGAFSTGVGSTDAAVGYATGKAWFKVPESLLFKIDGQLAPGVTGKDVILYIIGMIGVDGALYKAMEFTGSAIRTMSMDQRLSISNMAIEAGGKAGLIEVDDITRAYMDGRTERPYTEYHSDPDAVYAHVYEINAADIPATVAWPHLPSNTRPAAESREVKIDQAVIGSCTNGRLEDMRQAADVLRGRKVHPNVRCIVIPATQAVYKQCIAEGLMDVFLDANCAVSTPTCGPCLGGYMGILAAGERCVSTSNRNFVGRMGDPTSEVYLASPAVAAASAVLGHIGLPEDIAE
;
A
#
# COMPACT_ATOMS: atom_id res chain seq x y z
N MET A 1 29.13 -17.47 18.86
CA MET A 1 28.16 -16.37 18.96
C MET A 1 27.23 -16.56 17.78
N ALA A 2 25.92 -16.37 17.95
CA ALA A 2 24.97 -16.43 16.84
C ALA A 2 25.35 -15.33 15.79
N ARG A 3 25.08 -15.59 14.54
CA ARG A 3 25.29 -14.60 13.46
C ARG A 3 24.36 -13.42 13.67
N PRO A 4 24.84 -12.16 13.54
CA PRO A 4 23.97 -10.99 13.54
C PRO A 4 22.97 -11.06 12.37
N MET A 5 21.71 -10.80 12.64
CA MET A 5 20.63 -10.90 11.66
C MET A 5 19.87 -9.59 11.51
N THR A 6 19.42 -9.31 10.28
CA THR A 6 18.46 -8.25 9.99
C THR A 6 17.06 -8.64 10.50
N MET A 7 16.17 -7.68 10.60
CA MET A 7 14.77 -7.91 11.00
C MET A 7 14.09 -8.92 10.08
N ALA A 8 14.31 -8.83 8.76
CA ALA A 8 13.80 -9.79 7.79
C ALA A 8 14.28 -11.22 8.07
N GLU A 9 15.59 -11.39 8.32
CA GLU A 9 16.17 -12.68 8.63
C GLU A 9 15.61 -13.28 9.92
N LYS A 10 15.44 -12.48 10.98
CA LYS A 10 14.89 -12.93 12.27
C LYS A 10 13.45 -13.41 12.14
N ILE A 11 12.60 -12.67 11.42
CA ILE A 11 11.21 -13.09 11.21
C ILE A 11 11.16 -14.40 10.43
N LEU A 12 11.93 -14.53 9.36
CA LEU A 12 11.97 -15.73 8.53
C LEU A 12 12.55 -16.93 9.30
N ALA A 13 13.61 -16.74 10.09
CA ALA A 13 14.18 -17.79 10.94
C ALA A 13 13.15 -18.35 11.93
N ALA A 14 12.44 -17.45 12.63
CA ALA A 14 11.43 -17.82 13.61
C ALA A 14 10.30 -18.66 12.98
N HIS A 15 9.83 -18.27 11.78
CA HIS A 15 8.75 -18.97 11.08
C HIS A 15 9.20 -20.28 10.40
N ALA A 16 10.51 -20.43 10.17
CA ALA A 16 11.11 -21.69 9.71
C ALA A 16 11.46 -22.64 10.87
N GLY A 17 11.36 -22.17 12.13
CA GLY A 17 11.79 -22.92 13.31
C GLY A 17 13.31 -23.09 13.37
N LEU A 18 14.07 -22.12 12.87
CA LEU A 18 15.52 -22.09 12.84
C LEU A 18 16.05 -21.02 13.80
N ASP A 19 17.22 -21.27 14.39
CA ASP A 19 17.88 -20.29 15.26
C ASP A 19 18.48 -19.13 14.45
N GLU A 20 18.94 -19.41 13.23
CA GLU A 20 19.53 -18.41 12.31
C GLU A 20 19.31 -18.82 10.85
N VAL A 21 19.31 -17.82 9.97
CA VAL A 21 19.27 -18.00 8.51
C VAL A 21 20.24 -17.03 7.85
N GLU A 22 20.60 -17.29 6.59
CA GLU A 22 21.47 -16.41 5.81
C GLU A 22 20.87 -16.06 4.44
N PRO A 23 21.17 -14.90 3.85
CA PRO A 23 20.73 -14.53 2.52
C PRO A 23 21.05 -15.61 1.49
N GLY A 24 20.06 -15.94 0.66
CA GLY A 24 20.19 -16.98 -0.36
C GLY A 24 19.75 -18.37 0.09
N GLN A 25 19.62 -18.63 1.37
CA GLN A 25 19.12 -19.90 1.91
C GLN A 25 17.67 -20.13 1.50
N LEU A 26 17.32 -21.36 1.08
CA LEU A 26 15.95 -21.77 0.81
C LEU A 26 15.38 -22.40 2.08
N ILE A 27 14.25 -21.88 2.54
CA ILE A 27 13.58 -22.30 3.76
C ILE A 27 12.09 -22.47 3.54
N GLU A 28 11.44 -23.35 4.29
CA GLU A 28 9.99 -23.46 4.38
C GLU A 28 9.54 -22.80 5.68
N CYS A 29 8.59 -21.88 5.59
CA CYS A 29 8.07 -21.12 6.73
C CYS A 29 6.58 -21.39 6.96
N ASN A 30 6.16 -21.39 8.21
CA ASN A 30 4.75 -21.32 8.59
C ASN A 30 4.23 -19.89 8.39
N LEU A 31 2.99 -19.76 7.94
CA LEU A 31 2.34 -18.49 7.65
C LEU A 31 1.38 -18.10 8.77
N ASP A 32 1.33 -16.79 9.09
CA ASP A 32 0.36 -16.24 10.01
C ASP A 32 -0.88 -15.75 9.30
N LEU A 33 -0.75 -15.30 8.04
CA LEU A 33 -1.87 -14.86 7.24
C LEU A 33 -1.62 -15.12 5.76
N VAL A 34 -2.68 -15.54 5.07
CA VAL A 34 -2.74 -15.59 3.60
C VAL A 34 -3.91 -14.76 3.13
N LEU A 35 -3.66 -13.76 2.26
CA LEU A 35 -4.73 -12.88 1.80
C LEU A 35 -4.91 -12.91 0.28
N SER A 36 -6.12 -12.60 -0.18
CA SER A 36 -6.43 -12.30 -1.57
C SER A 36 -7.70 -11.45 -1.70
N ASN A 37 -7.89 -10.88 -2.89
CA ASN A 37 -8.99 -9.99 -3.23
C ASN A 37 -9.92 -10.57 -4.30
N ASP A 38 -10.93 -9.81 -4.72
CA ASP A 38 -11.92 -10.27 -5.71
C ASP A 38 -11.37 -10.53 -7.12
N ILE A 39 -10.15 -10.07 -7.44
CA ILE A 39 -9.47 -10.39 -8.71
C ILE A 39 -8.69 -11.70 -8.59
N THR A 40 -7.98 -11.90 -7.51
CA THR A 40 -6.99 -12.97 -7.35
C THR A 40 -7.55 -14.21 -6.66
N SER A 41 -8.54 -14.04 -5.76
CA SER A 41 -9.21 -15.14 -5.08
C SER A 41 -9.85 -16.17 -6.01
N PRO A 42 -10.56 -15.79 -7.09
CA PRO A 42 -11.15 -16.80 -7.99
C PRO A 42 -10.11 -17.78 -8.56
N ILE A 43 -8.92 -17.28 -8.89
CA ILE A 43 -7.80 -18.09 -9.38
C ILE A 43 -7.23 -18.96 -8.26
N ALA A 44 -7.01 -18.38 -7.08
CA ALA A 44 -6.50 -19.09 -5.90
C ALA A 44 -7.49 -20.21 -5.48
N ILE A 45 -8.78 -19.94 -5.44
CA ILE A 45 -9.84 -20.94 -5.12
C ILE A 45 -9.86 -22.07 -6.13
N LYS A 46 -9.74 -21.74 -7.43
CA LYS A 46 -9.65 -22.78 -8.48
C LYS A 46 -8.45 -23.68 -8.26
N ASN A 47 -7.28 -23.11 -8.00
CA ASN A 47 -6.04 -23.86 -7.77
C ASN A 47 -6.12 -24.66 -6.47
N PHE A 48 -6.67 -24.10 -5.39
CA PHE A 48 -6.93 -24.80 -4.14
C PHE A 48 -7.75 -26.07 -4.34
N LYS A 49 -8.84 -26.00 -5.10
CA LYS A 49 -9.67 -27.18 -5.42
C LYS A 49 -8.91 -28.22 -6.25
N GLN A 50 -7.92 -27.82 -7.06
CA GLN A 50 -7.08 -28.74 -7.83
C GLN A 50 -6.02 -29.45 -6.97
N ILE A 51 -5.60 -28.87 -5.86
CA ILE A 51 -4.69 -29.52 -4.90
C ILE A 51 -5.34 -30.75 -4.26
N GLY A 52 -6.68 -30.78 -4.19
CA GLY A 52 -7.43 -31.93 -3.71
C GLY A 52 -7.59 -32.00 -2.19
N VAL A 53 -7.35 -30.91 -1.48
CA VAL A 53 -7.69 -30.75 -0.06
C VAL A 53 -9.12 -30.21 0.08
N GLU A 54 -9.85 -30.68 1.07
CA GLU A 54 -11.26 -30.29 1.29
C GLU A 54 -11.38 -29.00 2.11
N LYS A 55 -10.46 -28.77 3.03
CA LYS A 55 -10.47 -27.65 3.97
C LYS A 55 -9.19 -26.84 3.91
N VAL A 56 -9.32 -25.54 4.14
CA VAL A 56 -8.17 -24.66 4.35
C VAL A 56 -7.46 -25.05 5.64
N PHE A 57 -6.16 -24.74 5.73
CA PHE A 57 -5.35 -25.12 6.90
C PHE A 57 -5.85 -24.52 8.21
N ASP A 58 -6.27 -23.26 8.17
CA ASP A 58 -6.83 -22.54 9.31
C ASP A 58 -7.69 -21.38 8.79
N PRO A 59 -9.03 -21.39 9.00
CA PRO A 59 -9.91 -20.35 8.53
C PRO A 59 -9.73 -18.99 9.22
N THR A 60 -9.03 -18.95 10.36
CA THR A 60 -8.70 -17.71 11.08
C THR A 60 -7.44 -17.01 10.57
N LYS A 61 -6.67 -17.71 9.72
CA LYS A 61 -5.44 -17.23 9.11
C LYS A 61 -5.56 -16.95 7.60
N ILE A 62 -6.78 -16.76 7.13
CA ILE A 62 -7.06 -16.39 5.75
C ILE A 62 -7.92 -15.14 5.73
N ALA A 63 -7.53 -14.16 4.93
CA ALA A 63 -8.30 -12.95 4.67
C ALA A 63 -8.73 -12.88 3.20
N LEU A 64 -10.03 -12.67 2.98
CA LEU A 64 -10.62 -12.48 1.66
C LEU A 64 -11.30 -11.10 1.63
N VAL A 65 -10.74 -10.19 0.84
CA VAL A 65 -11.18 -8.79 0.80
C VAL A 65 -11.59 -8.40 -0.62
N PRO A 66 -12.88 -8.48 -0.96
CA PRO A 66 -13.37 -7.87 -2.19
C PRO A 66 -13.26 -6.34 -2.09
N ASP A 67 -12.35 -5.73 -2.88
CA ASP A 67 -12.09 -4.30 -2.84
C ASP A 67 -11.78 -3.66 -4.20
N HIS A 68 -11.58 -4.46 -5.25
CA HIS A 68 -11.20 -3.94 -6.56
C HIS A 68 -12.40 -3.61 -7.45
N TYR A 69 -13.42 -4.47 -7.47
CA TYR A 69 -14.59 -4.35 -8.34
C TYR A 69 -15.91 -4.17 -7.60
N VAL A 70 -15.83 -3.77 -6.34
CA VAL A 70 -16.99 -3.59 -5.48
C VAL A 70 -17.26 -2.10 -5.17
N PRO A 71 -18.54 -1.71 -5.07
CA PRO A 71 -19.75 -2.45 -5.48
C PRO A 71 -19.64 -2.87 -6.94
N ASN A 72 -20.11 -4.08 -7.27
CA ASN A 72 -19.77 -4.73 -8.55
C ASN A 72 -20.11 -3.88 -9.77
N LYS A 73 -19.16 -3.70 -10.66
CA LYS A 73 -19.24 -2.87 -11.88
C LYS A 73 -20.00 -3.55 -13.05
N ASP A 74 -20.00 -4.87 -13.08
CA ASP A 74 -20.62 -5.67 -14.13
C ASP A 74 -20.97 -7.10 -13.62
N ILE A 75 -21.62 -7.90 -14.49
CA ILE A 75 -22.05 -9.27 -14.15
C ILE A 75 -20.82 -10.14 -13.82
N LYS A 76 -19.72 -10.01 -14.56
CA LYS A 76 -18.51 -10.82 -14.36
C LYS A 76 -17.89 -10.54 -12.98
N SER A 77 -17.79 -9.29 -12.59
CA SER A 77 -17.29 -8.92 -11.25
C SER A 77 -18.23 -9.39 -10.13
N ALA A 78 -19.54 -9.37 -10.37
CA ALA A 78 -20.53 -9.91 -9.42
C ALA A 78 -20.37 -11.43 -9.24
N GLU A 79 -20.11 -12.17 -10.31
CA GLU A 79 -19.83 -13.62 -10.27
C GLU A 79 -18.53 -13.91 -9.52
N GLN A 80 -17.47 -13.11 -9.73
CA GLN A 80 -16.22 -13.22 -9.01
C GLN A 80 -16.42 -12.97 -7.50
N ALA A 81 -17.08 -11.88 -7.12
CA ALA A 81 -17.38 -11.58 -5.73
C ALA A 81 -18.26 -12.66 -5.08
N LYS A 82 -19.23 -13.20 -5.82
CA LYS A 82 -20.05 -14.33 -5.35
C LYS A 82 -19.20 -15.58 -5.08
N GLN A 83 -18.26 -15.91 -5.98
CA GLN A 83 -17.37 -17.06 -5.80
C GLN A 83 -16.51 -16.92 -4.53
N VAL A 84 -15.99 -15.72 -4.27
CA VAL A 84 -15.21 -15.44 -3.04
C VAL A 84 -16.07 -15.59 -1.79
N ARG A 85 -17.28 -15.03 -1.80
CA ARG A 85 -18.25 -15.13 -0.71
C ARG A 85 -18.65 -16.56 -0.41
N ASP A 86 -18.96 -17.34 -1.45
CA ASP A 86 -19.38 -18.72 -1.30
C ASP A 86 -18.24 -19.57 -0.71
N PHE A 87 -17.00 -19.36 -1.17
CA PHE A 87 -15.83 -20.03 -0.61
C PHE A 87 -15.56 -19.64 0.84
N ALA A 88 -15.69 -18.34 1.18
CA ALA A 88 -15.54 -17.88 2.56
C ALA A 88 -16.51 -18.59 3.51
N ARG A 89 -17.78 -18.75 3.09
CA ARG A 89 -18.82 -19.46 3.84
C ARG A 89 -18.57 -20.96 3.92
N GLU A 90 -18.20 -21.59 2.80
CA GLU A 90 -17.89 -23.02 2.71
C GLU A 90 -16.72 -23.41 3.63
N GLN A 91 -15.70 -22.58 3.69
CA GLN A 91 -14.50 -22.80 4.47
C GLN A 91 -14.58 -22.25 5.91
N GLY A 92 -15.58 -21.43 6.22
CA GLY A 92 -15.74 -20.79 7.54
C GLY A 92 -14.71 -19.70 7.80
N ILE A 93 -14.24 -19.00 6.74
CA ILE A 93 -13.19 -17.98 6.84
C ILE A 93 -13.68 -16.82 7.69
N THR A 94 -12.91 -16.46 8.71
CA THR A 94 -13.26 -15.43 9.69
C THR A 94 -13.10 -14.02 9.09
N HIS A 95 -12.03 -13.79 8.32
CA HIS A 95 -11.70 -12.46 7.78
C HIS A 95 -12.22 -12.33 6.33
N TYR A 96 -13.54 -12.27 6.20
CA TYR A 96 -14.21 -11.93 4.95
C TYR A 96 -14.99 -10.62 5.12
N TYR A 97 -14.72 -9.65 4.23
CA TYR A 97 -15.28 -8.29 4.34
C TYR A 97 -16.20 -7.99 3.16
N GLU A 98 -17.51 -8.18 3.34
CA GLU A 98 -18.54 -7.92 2.34
C GLU A 98 -18.77 -6.42 2.12
N VAL A 99 -19.38 -6.06 1.00
CA VAL A 99 -19.87 -4.70 0.73
C VAL A 99 -20.69 -4.16 1.92
N GLY A 100 -20.32 -2.99 2.41
CA GLY A 100 -20.85 -2.40 3.64
C GLY A 100 -19.89 -2.49 4.83
N CYS A 101 -19.02 -3.50 4.87
CA CYS A 101 -17.87 -3.60 5.79
C CYS A 101 -16.53 -3.53 5.03
N MET A 102 -16.56 -3.08 3.81
CA MET A 102 -15.44 -3.11 2.87
C MET A 102 -14.43 -2.01 3.14
N GLY A 103 -13.23 -2.23 2.64
CA GLY A 103 -12.12 -1.30 2.57
C GLY A 103 -11.06 -1.84 1.64
N VAL A 104 -10.16 -1.01 1.17
CA VAL A 104 -9.00 -1.47 0.42
C VAL A 104 -8.14 -2.33 1.34
N GLU A 105 -7.82 -3.55 0.93
CA GLU A 105 -7.24 -4.60 1.79
C GLU A 105 -6.04 -4.13 2.62
N HIS A 106 -5.13 -3.36 2.02
CA HIS A 106 -3.91 -2.90 2.70
C HIS A 106 -4.12 -1.70 3.64
N ALA A 107 -5.32 -1.15 3.70
CA ALA A 107 -5.75 -0.21 4.74
C ALA A 107 -6.65 -0.91 5.75
N LEU A 108 -7.55 -1.79 5.28
CA LEU A 108 -8.55 -2.47 6.09
C LEU A 108 -7.93 -3.46 7.08
N LEU A 109 -7.02 -4.35 6.63
CA LEU A 109 -6.50 -5.40 7.50
C LEU A 109 -5.67 -4.86 8.68
N PRO A 110 -4.81 -3.83 8.52
CA PRO A 110 -4.20 -3.15 9.65
C PRO A 110 -5.22 -2.48 10.58
N GLU A 111 -6.23 -1.81 10.02
CA GLU A 111 -7.28 -1.14 10.80
C GLU A 111 -8.09 -2.13 11.65
N GLN A 112 -8.33 -3.32 11.13
CA GLN A 112 -9.07 -4.39 11.81
C GLN A 112 -8.20 -5.24 12.76
N GLY A 113 -6.90 -4.92 12.92
CA GLY A 113 -5.98 -5.64 13.78
C GLY A 113 -5.69 -7.08 13.35
N VAL A 114 -5.99 -7.43 12.09
CA VAL A 114 -5.73 -8.76 11.52
C VAL A 114 -4.23 -9.02 11.38
N VAL A 115 -3.47 -7.95 11.17
CA VAL A 115 -2.02 -7.95 11.02
C VAL A 115 -1.35 -7.45 12.30
N GLY A 116 -0.27 -8.08 12.73
CA GLY A 116 0.53 -7.68 13.89
C GLY A 116 2.03 -7.71 13.60
N ALA A 117 2.79 -7.17 14.55
CA ALA A 117 4.25 -7.18 14.47
C ALA A 117 4.79 -8.62 14.49
N GLY A 118 5.82 -8.84 13.68
CA GLY A 118 6.51 -10.12 13.58
C GLY A 118 5.76 -11.20 12.79
N ASP A 119 4.57 -10.90 12.24
CA ASP A 119 3.87 -11.84 11.37
C ASP A 119 4.63 -12.14 10.08
N LEU A 120 4.45 -13.35 9.57
CA LEU A 120 4.84 -13.74 8.22
C LEU A 120 3.59 -13.87 7.35
N ILE A 121 3.45 -12.98 6.37
CA ILE A 121 2.24 -12.83 5.57
C ILE A 121 2.54 -12.97 4.08
N ILE A 122 1.74 -13.75 3.38
CA ILE A 122 1.70 -13.74 1.92
C ILE A 122 0.35 -13.26 1.42
N GLY A 123 0.35 -12.53 0.31
CA GLY A 123 -0.89 -12.07 -0.33
C GLY A 123 -0.84 -12.22 -1.83
N ALA A 124 -1.97 -12.59 -2.43
CA ALA A 124 -2.11 -12.59 -3.88
C ALA A 124 -2.31 -11.16 -4.44
N ASP A 125 -1.71 -10.19 -3.77
CA ASP A 125 -1.59 -8.79 -4.21
C ASP A 125 -0.16 -8.31 -4.02
N SER A 126 0.37 -7.57 -4.97
CA SER A 126 1.77 -7.11 -4.94
C SER A 126 2.07 -6.12 -3.81
N HIS A 127 1.07 -5.34 -3.36
CA HIS A 127 1.24 -4.36 -2.27
C HIS A 127 1.07 -4.96 -0.86
N THR A 128 1.04 -6.28 -0.73
CA THR A 128 1.07 -6.98 0.57
C THR A 128 2.25 -6.53 1.44
N CYS A 129 3.34 -6.03 0.84
CA CYS A 129 4.48 -5.46 1.57
C CYS A 129 4.12 -4.30 2.51
N THR A 130 2.94 -3.71 2.38
CA THR A 130 2.42 -2.61 3.23
C THR A 130 2.53 -2.91 4.73
N TYR A 131 2.30 -4.15 5.15
CA TYR A 131 2.25 -4.51 6.56
C TYR A 131 3.62 -4.51 7.24
N GLY A 132 4.70 -4.39 6.48
CA GLY A 132 6.03 -4.17 7.02
C GLY A 132 6.17 -2.86 7.83
N ALA A 133 5.27 -1.90 7.63
CA ALA A 133 5.16 -0.71 8.48
C ALA A 133 4.79 -1.04 9.94
N LEU A 134 4.15 -2.19 10.17
CA LEU A 134 3.84 -2.71 11.51
C LEU A 134 4.90 -3.68 12.03
N GLY A 135 6.02 -3.85 11.32
CA GLY A 135 7.06 -4.80 11.69
C GLY A 135 6.77 -6.25 11.28
N ALA A 136 5.88 -6.50 10.32
CA ALA A 136 5.61 -7.82 9.75
C ALA A 136 6.45 -8.06 8.49
N PHE A 137 6.95 -9.28 8.29
CA PHE A 137 7.46 -9.66 6.97
C PHE A 137 6.28 -10.06 6.08
N SER A 138 5.93 -9.18 5.18
CA SER A 138 4.78 -9.37 4.30
C SER A 138 5.17 -9.17 2.84
N THR A 139 4.70 -10.06 1.95
CA THR A 139 5.10 -10.04 0.54
C THR A 139 4.01 -10.52 -0.40
N GLY A 140 3.98 -9.92 -1.59
CA GLY A 140 3.10 -10.36 -2.67
C GLY A 140 3.60 -11.66 -3.32
N VAL A 141 2.65 -12.54 -3.64
CA VAL A 141 2.86 -13.82 -4.33
C VAL A 141 1.83 -14.02 -5.44
N GLY A 142 2.02 -15.03 -6.27
CA GLY A 142 1.01 -15.42 -7.26
C GLY A 142 -0.20 -16.10 -6.62
N SER A 143 -1.35 -16.08 -7.33
CA SER A 143 -2.57 -16.76 -6.85
C SER A 143 -2.39 -18.27 -6.65
N THR A 144 -1.42 -18.89 -7.35
CA THR A 144 -1.08 -20.31 -7.17
C THR A 144 -0.38 -20.54 -5.82
N ASP A 145 0.56 -19.66 -5.45
CA ASP A 145 1.25 -19.74 -4.16
C ASP A 145 0.28 -19.48 -3.00
N ALA A 146 -0.63 -18.51 -3.18
CA ALA A 146 -1.69 -18.27 -2.20
C ALA A 146 -2.59 -19.50 -2.02
N ALA A 147 -2.91 -20.23 -3.10
CA ALA A 147 -3.68 -21.49 -3.00
C ALA A 147 -2.94 -22.57 -2.22
N VAL A 148 -1.62 -22.69 -2.40
CA VAL A 148 -0.79 -23.59 -1.58
C VAL A 148 -0.80 -23.13 -0.12
N GLY A 149 -0.67 -21.80 0.11
CA GLY A 149 -0.80 -21.20 1.44
C GLY A 149 -2.13 -21.55 2.11
N TYR A 150 -3.27 -21.45 1.39
CA TYR A 150 -4.58 -21.86 1.92
C TYR A 150 -4.64 -23.34 2.30
N ALA A 151 -3.98 -24.20 1.52
CA ALA A 151 -4.01 -25.63 1.74
C ALA A 151 -3.09 -26.08 2.89
N THR A 152 -1.94 -25.46 3.04
CA THR A 152 -0.84 -25.98 3.88
C THR A 152 -0.47 -25.08 5.05
N GLY A 153 -0.80 -23.79 5.01
CA GLY A 153 -0.31 -22.78 5.96
C GLY A 153 1.20 -22.52 5.85
N LYS A 154 1.80 -22.87 4.71
CA LYS A 154 3.24 -22.78 4.51
C LYS A 154 3.60 -22.16 3.17
N ALA A 155 4.78 -21.57 3.10
CA ALA A 155 5.38 -21.10 1.87
C ALA A 155 6.91 -21.28 1.89
N TRP A 156 7.49 -21.38 0.69
CA TRP A 156 8.94 -21.40 0.50
C TRP A 156 9.47 -19.99 0.29
N PHE A 157 10.57 -19.69 0.95
CA PHE A 157 11.28 -18.43 0.78
C PHE A 157 12.76 -18.69 0.47
N LYS A 158 13.30 -17.95 -0.46
CA LYS A 158 14.73 -17.68 -0.50
C LYS A 158 14.95 -16.48 0.41
N VAL A 159 15.73 -16.60 1.46
CA VAL A 159 16.02 -15.49 2.38
C VAL A 159 16.60 -14.31 1.59
N PRO A 160 15.96 -13.13 1.60
CA PRO A 160 16.47 -11.97 0.86
C PRO A 160 17.65 -11.34 1.58
N GLU A 161 18.54 -10.69 0.81
CA GLU A 161 19.39 -9.65 1.36
C GLU A 161 18.55 -8.46 1.81
N SER A 162 19.04 -7.66 2.76
CA SER A 162 18.39 -6.42 3.19
C SER A 162 19.15 -5.19 2.71
N LEU A 163 18.41 -4.15 2.33
CA LEU A 163 18.88 -2.77 2.13
C LEU A 163 18.44 -1.92 3.31
N LEU A 164 19.30 -1.05 3.83
CA LEU A 164 18.96 -0.11 4.88
C LEU A 164 18.85 1.30 4.34
N PHE A 165 17.71 1.94 4.56
CA PHE A 165 17.46 3.36 4.25
C PHE A 165 17.38 4.12 5.56
N LYS A 166 18.44 4.85 5.88
CA LYS A 166 18.54 5.69 7.07
C LYS A 166 18.22 7.13 6.69
N ILE A 167 17.02 7.60 7.07
CA ILE A 167 16.52 8.93 6.75
C ILE A 167 16.57 9.78 8.02
N ASP A 168 17.56 10.65 8.12
CA ASP A 168 17.78 11.50 9.28
C ASP A 168 17.45 12.96 8.98
N GLY A 169 17.12 13.72 10.03
CA GLY A 169 16.73 15.12 9.94
C GLY A 169 15.21 15.31 9.99
N GLN A 170 14.76 16.43 9.46
CA GLN A 170 13.35 16.82 9.43
C GLN A 170 12.90 17.05 7.99
N LEU A 171 11.76 16.50 7.63
CA LEU A 171 11.13 16.76 6.33
C LEU A 171 10.69 18.23 6.22
N ALA A 172 10.75 18.77 5.02
CA ALA A 172 10.19 20.08 4.74
C ALA A 172 8.66 20.07 4.94
N PRO A 173 8.03 21.21 5.29
CA PRO A 173 6.58 21.32 5.37
C PRO A 173 5.90 20.83 4.08
N GLY A 174 4.86 20.02 4.22
CA GLY A 174 4.10 19.46 3.09
C GLY A 174 4.72 18.22 2.44
N VAL A 175 5.95 17.85 2.79
CA VAL A 175 6.59 16.59 2.36
C VAL A 175 6.15 15.44 3.28
N THR A 176 5.76 14.33 2.68
CA THR A 176 5.14 13.19 3.36
C THR A 176 5.87 11.89 3.09
N GLY A 177 5.42 10.79 3.72
CA GLY A 177 5.94 9.44 3.43
C GLY A 177 5.82 9.04 1.95
N LYS A 178 4.82 9.58 1.22
CA LYS A 178 4.69 9.39 -0.22
C LYS A 178 5.87 10.00 -0.99
N ASP A 179 6.26 11.20 -0.63
CA ASP A 179 7.39 11.90 -1.27
C ASP A 179 8.70 11.18 -0.96
N VAL A 180 8.86 10.70 0.28
CA VAL A 180 10.04 9.91 0.71
C VAL A 180 10.20 8.64 -0.12
N ILE A 181 9.15 7.86 -0.29
CA ILE A 181 9.27 6.61 -1.05
C ILE A 181 9.43 6.86 -2.54
N LEU A 182 8.78 7.87 -3.11
CA LEU A 182 8.99 8.27 -4.50
C LEU A 182 10.44 8.74 -4.74
N TYR A 183 11.00 9.52 -3.82
CA TYR A 183 12.40 9.95 -3.87
C TYR A 183 13.35 8.74 -3.87
N ILE A 184 13.12 7.77 -2.98
CA ILE A 184 13.92 6.54 -2.90
C ILE A 184 13.82 5.74 -4.19
N ILE A 185 12.60 5.52 -4.72
CA ILE A 185 12.41 4.79 -5.98
C ILE A 185 13.08 5.53 -7.14
N GLY A 186 13.03 6.85 -7.17
CA GLY A 186 13.76 7.67 -8.15
C GLY A 186 15.28 7.50 -8.07
N MET A 187 15.81 7.36 -6.85
CA MET A 187 17.23 7.20 -6.59
C MET A 187 17.77 5.81 -7.00
N ILE A 188 17.02 4.73 -6.70
CA ILE A 188 17.51 3.36 -6.90
C ILE A 188 16.91 2.65 -8.13
N GLY A 189 15.88 3.22 -8.76
CA GLY A 189 15.17 2.61 -9.88
C GLY A 189 14.12 1.57 -9.46
N VAL A 190 13.34 1.09 -10.45
CA VAL A 190 12.26 0.10 -10.22
C VAL A 190 12.77 -1.32 -9.90
N ASP A 191 14.04 -1.58 -10.04
CA ASP A 191 14.72 -2.86 -9.81
C ASP A 191 15.87 -2.78 -8.77
N GLY A 192 16.10 -1.59 -8.18
CA GLY A 192 17.19 -1.37 -7.23
C GLY A 192 17.13 -2.24 -5.97
N ALA A 193 15.92 -2.63 -5.56
CA ALA A 193 15.69 -3.54 -4.45
C ALA A 193 15.17 -4.92 -4.91
N LEU A 194 15.43 -5.32 -6.17
CA LEU A 194 14.90 -6.56 -6.73
C LEU A 194 15.22 -7.76 -5.82
N TYR A 195 14.16 -8.41 -5.34
CA TYR A 195 14.20 -9.54 -4.41
C TYR A 195 14.90 -9.27 -3.06
N LYS A 196 15.02 -8.02 -2.63
CA LYS A 196 15.61 -7.64 -1.33
C LYS A 196 14.52 -7.19 -0.35
N ALA A 197 14.80 -7.27 0.94
CA ALA A 197 14.03 -6.55 1.95
C ALA A 197 14.54 -5.11 2.03
N MET A 198 13.64 -4.15 2.16
CA MET A 198 13.95 -2.73 2.38
C MET A 198 13.63 -2.39 3.83
N GLU A 199 14.62 -2.02 4.63
CA GLU A 199 14.43 -1.55 6.01
C GLU A 199 14.57 -0.04 6.07
N PHE A 200 13.59 0.64 6.70
CA PHE A 200 13.56 2.10 6.80
C PHE A 200 13.73 2.51 8.27
N THR A 201 14.69 3.40 8.53
CA THR A 201 15.02 3.89 9.87
C THR A 201 15.46 5.35 9.82
N GLY A 202 15.85 5.90 10.96
CA GLY A 202 16.32 7.27 11.08
C GLY A 202 15.34 8.18 11.83
N SER A 203 15.78 9.39 12.16
CA SER A 203 14.98 10.31 12.96
C SER A 203 13.71 10.76 12.26
N ALA A 204 13.73 10.92 10.93
CA ALA A 204 12.56 11.28 10.15
C ALA A 204 11.49 10.17 10.20
N ILE A 205 11.90 8.89 10.04
CA ILE A 205 10.97 7.75 10.10
C ILE A 205 10.32 7.65 11.48
N ARG A 206 11.11 7.83 12.56
CA ARG A 206 10.59 7.76 13.94
C ARG A 206 9.56 8.84 14.28
N THR A 207 9.50 9.95 13.54
CA THR A 207 8.52 11.01 13.76
C THR A 207 7.29 10.91 12.87
N MET A 208 7.30 10.03 11.89
CA MET A 208 6.17 9.82 10.97
C MET A 208 5.00 9.12 11.65
N SER A 209 3.79 9.51 11.27
CA SER A 209 2.56 8.79 11.60
C SER A 209 2.55 7.39 10.97
N MET A 210 1.69 6.51 11.48
CA MET A 210 1.51 5.19 10.85
C MET A 210 0.99 5.29 9.43
N ASP A 211 0.13 6.25 9.11
CA ASP A 211 -0.39 6.45 7.75
C ASP A 211 0.74 6.72 6.75
N GLN A 212 1.73 7.53 7.13
CA GLN A 212 2.91 7.81 6.32
C GLN A 212 3.84 6.59 6.21
N ARG A 213 4.07 5.84 7.31
CA ARG A 213 4.88 4.62 7.30
C ARG A 213 4.26 3.53 6.43
N LEU A 214 2.94 3.36 6.49
CA LEU A 214 2.20 2.43 5.63
C LEU A 214 2.34 2.79 4.14
N SER A 215 2.38 4.09 3.80
CA SER A 215 2.64 4.55 2.43
C SER A 215 4.04 4.20 1.94
N ILE A 216 5.07 4.34 2.79
CA ILE A 216 6.45 3.96 2.47
C ILE A 216 6.54 2.45 2.21
N SER A 217 6.06 1.64 3.14
CA SER A 217 6.12 0.19 3.04
C SER A 217 5.30 -0.34 1.85
N ASN A 218 4.14 0.27 1.55
CA ASN A 218 3.29 -0.08 0.41
C ASN A 218 4.05 -0.02 -0.92
N MET A 219 4.87 1.00 -1.12
CA MET A 219 5.57 1.21 -2.39
C MET A 219 6.96 0.56 -2.46
N ALA A 220 7.38 -0.23 -1.48
CA ALA A 220 8.63 -0.97 -1.54
C ALA A 220 8.70 -1.91 -2.76
N ILE A 221 7.58 -2.51 -3.15
CA ILE A 221 7.48 -3.36 -4.34
C ILE A 221 7.76 -2.59 -5.63
N GLU A 222 7.54 -1.28 -5.68
CA GLU A 222 7.81 -0.47 -6.88
C GLU A 222 9.30 -0.26 -7.15
N ALA A 223 10.16 -0.59 -6.18
CA ALA A 223 11.60 -0.74 -6.35
C ALA A 223 12.05 -2.21 -6.52
N GLY A 224 11.10 -3.15 -6.63
CA GLY A 224 11.37 -4.59 -6.70
C GLY A 224 11.51 -5.27 -5.33
N GLY A 225 11.28 -4.56 -4.22
CA GLY A 225 11.44 -5.06 -2.86
C GLY A 225 10.44 -6.15 -2.50
N LYS A 226 10.90 -7.17 -1.76
CA LYS A 226 10.07 -8.23 -1.22
C LYS A 226 9.24 -7.78 -0.02
N ALA A 227 9.81 -6.93 0.82
CA ALA A 227 9.17 -6.36 1.99
C ALA A 227 9.69 -4.94 2.20
N GLY A 228 8.87 -4.08 2.82
CA GLY A 228 9.27 -2.75 3.27
C GLY A 228 9.08 -2.67 4.77
N LEU A 229 10.15 -2.81 5.53
CA LEU A 229 10.12 -3.03 6.97
C LEU A 229 10.44 -1.76 7.75
N ILE A 230 9.69 -1.51 8.81
CA ILE A 230 9.96 -0.46 9.78
C ILE A 230 9.90 -1.11 11.17
N GLU A 231 10.91 -0.86 11.99
CA GLU A 231 10.95 -1.38 13.35
C GLU A 231 9.79 -0.85 14.20
N VAL A 232 9.28 -1.72 15.07
CA VAL A 232 8.21 -1.36 16.00
C VAL A 232 8.73 -0.37 17.03
N ASP A 233 8.03 0.75 17.15
CA ASP A 233 8.25 1.77 18.18
C ASP A 233 6.93 2.13 18.89
N ASP A 234 6.96 3.18 19.71
CA ASP A 234 5.77 3.59 20.48
C ASP A 234 4.61 4.05 19.57
N ILE A 235 4.90 4.61 18.39
CA ILE A 235 3.88 4.99 17.42
C ILE A 235 3.20 3.74 16.86
N THR A 236 3.98 2.71 16.51
CA THR A 236 3.46 1.43 16.03
C THR A 236 2.66 0.71 17.11
N ARG A 237 3.16 0.67 18.36
CA ARG A 237 2.43 0.08 19.50
C ARG A 237 1.11 0.78 19.74
N ALA A 238 1.10 2.12 19.78
CA ALA A 238 -0.10 2.92 19.94
C ALA A 238 -1.11 2.71 18.80
N TYR A 239 -0.64 2.46 17.57
CA TYR A 239 -1.53 2.13 16.45
C TYR A 239 -2.16 0.74 16.61
N MET A 240 -1.39 -0.26 17.07
CA MET A 240 -1.89 -1.63 17.27
C MET A 240 -2.74 -1.78 18.53
N ASP A 241 -2.58 -0.90 19.52
CA ASP A 241 -3.37 -0.94 20.76
C ASP A 241 -4.87 -0.80 20.48
N GLY A 242 -5.66 -1.72 21.05
CA GLY A 242 -7.10 -1.80 20.82
C GLY A 242 -7.50 -2.29 19.41
N ARG A 243 -6.54 -2.65 18.54
CA ARG A 243 -6.78 -3.26 17.23
C ARG A 243 -6.31 -4.71 17.19
N THR A 244 -5.03 -4.95 17.46
CA THR A 244 -4.43 -6.29 17.46
C THR A 244 -4.56 -6.90 18.85
N GLU A 245 -5.59 -7.73 19.05
CA GLU A 245 -5.87 -8.33 20.36
C GLU A 245 -5.05 -9.59 20.65
N ARG A 246 -4.46 -10.21 19.61
CA ARG A 246 -3.62 -11.39 19.74
C ARG A 246 -2.18 -11.05 20.12
N PRO A 247 -1.43 -11.97 20.76
CA PRO A 247 -0.01 -11.78 21.00
C PRO A 247 0.76 -11.57 19.68
N TYR A 248 1.79 -10.72 19.73
CA TYR A 248 2.70 -10.46 18.62
C TYR A 248 4.15 -10.39 19.14
N THR A 249 5.11 -10.50 18.24
CA THR A 249 6.55 -10.46 18.58
C THR A 249 7.21 -9.32 17.83
N GLU A 250 7.94 -8.48 18.55
CA GLU A 250 8.72 -7.39 17.97
C GLU A 250 10.12 -7.90 17.62
N TYR A 251 10.50 -7.75 16.35
CA TYR A 251 11.83 -8.04 15.87
C TYR A 251 12.56 -6.75 15.50
N HIS A 252 13.83 -6.68 15.87
CA HIS A 252 14.73 -5.57 15.56
C HIS A 252 15.98 -6.15 14.92
N SER A 253 16.57 -5.43 13.97
CA SER A 253 17.87 -5.80 13.41
C SER A 253 18.97 -5.73 14.48
N ASP A 254 19.91 -6.66 14.46
CA ASP A 254 21.06 -6.59 15.35
C ASP A 254 21.93 -5.37 15.01
N PRO A 255 22.59 -4.74 15.98
CA PRO A 255 23.41 -3.55 15.74
C PRO A 255 24.52 -3.74 14.71
N ASP A 256 25.01 -4.98 14.58
CA ASP A 256 26.04 -5.42 13.65
C ASP A 256 25.49 -6.29 12.51
N ALA A 257 24.18 -6.22 12.24
CA ALA A 257 23.55 -6.85 11.10
C ALA A 257 24.17 -6.38 9.78
N VAL A 258 24.31 -7.30 8.83
CA VAL A 258 24.94 -7.01 7.54
C VAL A 258 23.88 -6.69 6.50
N TYR A 259 23.96 -5.51 5.90
CA TYR A 259 23.11 -5.06 4.81
C TYR A 259 23.89 -5.11 3.48
N ALA A 260 23.19 -5.44 2.38
CA ALA A 260 23.77 -5.40 1.04
C ALA A 260 24.18 -3.97 0.64
N HIS A 261 23.42 -2.97 1.11
CA HIS A 261 23.78 -1.57 1.01
C HIS A 261 23.07 -0.75 2.10
N VAL A 262 23.73 0.35 2.52
CA VAL A 262 23.17 1.34 3.44
C VAL A 262 23.07 2.68 2.72
N TYR A 263 21.87 3.21 2.61
CA TYR A 263 21.60 4.54 2.06
C TYR A 263 21.41 5.53 3.19
N GLU A 264 22.25 6.55 3.28
CA GLU A 264 22.11 7.66 4.22
C GLU A 264 21.47 8.85 3.49
N ILE A 265 20.31 9.28 3.96
CA ILE A 265 19.49 10.31 3.31
C ILE A 265 19.21 11.41 4.33
N ASN A 266 19.48 12.65 3.97
CA ASN A 266 19.04 13.80 4.74
C ASN A 266 17.60 14.13 4.35
N ALA A 267 16.68 14.07 5.32
CA ALA A 267 15.27 14.33 5.09
C ALA A 267 14.98 15.73 4.50
N ALA A 268 15.82 16.73 4.81
CA ALA A 268 15.68 18.07 4.28
C ALA A 268 15.91 18.18 2.77
N ASP A 269 16.58 17.19 2.16
CA ASP A 269 16.89 17.17 0.73
C ASP A 269 15.75 16.55 -0.11
N ILE A 270 14.71 16.00 0.55
CA ILE A 270 13.58 15.39 -0.11
C ILE A 270 12.54 16.46 -0.44
N PRO A 271 12.29 16.77 -1.74
CA PRO A 271 11.26 17.72 -2.15
C PRO A 271 9.88 17.04 -2.19
N ALA A 272 8.82 17.82 -2.29
CA ALA A 272 7.55 17.33 -2.79
C ALA A 272 7.77 16.74 -4.19
N THR A 273 7.42 15.46 -4.38
CA THR A 273 7.91 14.65 -5.50
C THR A 273 6.75 14.17 -6.37
N VAL A 274 6.94 14.22 -7.68
CA VAL A 274 6.02 13.65 -8.68
C VAL A 274 6.76 12.60 -9.50
N ALA A 275 6.18 11.41 -9.62
CA ALA A 275 6.67 10.40 -10.57
C ALA A 275 5.94 10.56 -11.91
N TRP A 276 6.68 10.83 -12.94
CA TRP A 276 6.20 10.99 -14.31
C TRP A 276 5.92 9.64 -14.98
N PRO A 277 5.05 9.59 -15.98
CA PRO A 277 4.81 8.38 -16.77
C PRO A 277 6.09 7.89 -17.45
N HIS A 278 6.29 6.60 -17.68
CA HIS A 278 5.40 5.49 -17.32
C HIS A 278 6.11 4.55 -16.33
N LEU A 279 6.93 5.12 -15.43
CA LEU A 279 7.63 4.37 -14.38
C LEU A 279 7.59 5.16 -13.06
N PRO A 280 7.39 4.50 -11.91
CA PRO A 280 7.45 5.15 -10.60
C PRO A 280 8.80 5.79 -10.28
N SER A 281 9.88 5.37 -10.98
CA SER A 281 11.24 5.92 -10.82
C SER A 281 11.50 7.19 -11.64
N ASN A 282 10.58 7.60 -12.52
CA ASN A 282 10.72 8.85 -13.28
C ASN A 282 10.37 10.07 -12.41
N THR A 283 11.05 10.23 -11.28
CA THR A 283 10.72 11.23 -10.28
C THR A 283 11.34 12.58 -10.58
N ARG A 284 10.60 13.64 -10.25
CA ARG A 284 11.04 15.05 -10.30
C ARG A 284 10.43 15.81 -9.13
N PRO A 285 11.04 16.91 -8.70
CA PRO A 285 10.37 17.87 -7.82
C PRO A 285 9.04 18.34 -8.44
N ALA A 286 7.99 18.40 -7.64
CA ALA A 286 6.67 18.84 -8.12
C ALA A 286 6.72 20.26 -8.72
N ALA A 287 7.57 21.13 -8.17
CA ALA A 287 7.81 22.48 -8.66
C ALA A 287 8.31 22.54 -10.12
N GLU A 288 8.92 21.46 -10.62
CA GLU A 288 9.42 21.36 -12.00
C GLU A 288 8.39 20.78 -12.97
N SER A 289 7.16 20.55 -12.53
CA SER A 289 6.10 19.89 -13.31
C SER A 289 4.91 20.79 -13.64
N ARG A 290 5.01 22.10 -13.36
CA ARG A 290 3.90 23.06 -13.48
C ARG A 290 3.36 23.25 -14.90
N GLU A 291 4.10 22.88 -15.93
CA GLU A 291 3.65 22.93 -17.32
C GLU A 291 2.69 21.79 -17.70
N VAL A 292 2.58 20.75 -16.87
CA VAL A 292 1.76 19.58 -17.16
C VAL A 292 0.30 19.85 -16.81
N LYS A 293 -0.54 20.08 -17.82
CA LYS A 293 -2.00 20.16 -17.65
C LYS A 293 -2.58 18.78 -17.39
N ILE A 294 -3.61 18.71 -16.55
CA ILE A 294 -4.27 17.47 -16.18
C ILE A 294 -5.77 17.49 -16.49
N ASP A 295 -6.35 16.32 -16.74
CA ASP A 295 -7.77 16.10 -16.99
C ASP A 295 -8.45 15.47 -15.78
N GLN A 296 -7.67 14.81 -14.90
CA GLN A 296 -8.19 14.12 -13.73
C GLN A 296 -7.22 14.19 -12.56
N ALA A 297 -7.76 14.24 -11.35
CA ALA A 297 -7.05 13.98 -10.10
C ALA A 297 -7.73 12.85 -9.34
N VAL A 298 -6.95 11.94 -8.78
CA VAL A 298 -7.45 10.83 -7.95
C VAL A 298 -6.76 10.88 -6.59
N ILE A 299 -7.55 11.01 -5.53
CA ILE A 299 -7.10 11.07 -4.15
C ILE A 299 -7.68 9.88 -3.41
N GLY A 300 -6.84 8.97 -2.98
CA GLY A 300 -7.20 7.71 -2.35
C GLY A 300 -6.56 6.52 -3.05
N SER A 301 -6.28 5.48 -2.32
CA SER A 301 -5.79 4.15 -2.72
C SER A 301 -5.32 3.40 -1.49
N CYS A 302 -4.78 2.19 -1.64
CA CYS A 302 -4.08 1.50 -0.54
C CYS A 302 -2.84 2.26 -0.05
N THR A 303 -2.26 3.11 -0.89
CA THR A 303 -1.10 3.95 -0.53
C THR A 303 -1.53 5.17 0.28
N ASN A 304 -2.48 5.96 -0.24
CA ASN A 304 -2.89 7.25 0.31
C ASN A 304 -4.41 7.45 0.24
N GLY A 305 -5.14 6.74 1.08
CA GLY A 305 -6.58 6.87 1.26
C GLY A 305 -7.00 6.84 2.73
N ARG A 306 -6.02 6.94 3.65
CA ARG A 306 -6.26 6.95 5.10
C ARG A 306 -6.71 8.32 5.57
N LEU A 307 -7.06 8.43 6.84
CA LEU A 307 -7.66 9.65 7.37
C LEU A 307 -6.75 10.88 7.28
N GLU A 308 -5.45 10.70 7.53
CA GLU A 308 -4.45 11.78 7.40
C GLU A 308 -4.38 12.30 5.95
N ASP A 309 -4.42 11.40 4.98
CA ASP A 309 -4.43 11.73 3.55
C ASP A 309 -5.68 12.55 3.16
N MET A 310 -6.85 12.14 3.68
CA MET A 310 -8.11 12.86 3.46
C MET A 310 -8.08 14.25 4.08
N ARG A 311 -7.53 14.40 5.28
CA ARG A 311 -7.36 15.72 5.93
C ARG A 311 -6.45 16.63 5.12
N GLN A 312 -5.28 16.12 4.68
CA GLN A 312 -4.35 16.89 3.85
C GLN A 312 -4.99 17.38 2.56
N ALA A 313 -5.73 16.52 1.87
CA ALA A 313 -6.43 16.91 0.65
C ALA A 313 -7.56 17.94 0.93
N ALA A 314 -8.33 17.73 2.01
CA ALA A 314 -9.40 18.63 2.39
C ALA A 314 -8.88 20.02 2.78
N ASP A 315 -7.75 20.11 3.46
CA ASP A 315 -7.16 21.40 3.83
C ASP A 315 -6.78 22.22 2.61
N VAL A 316 -6.29 21.58 1.55
CA VAL A 316 -6.01 22.25 0.27
C VAL A 316 -7.28 22.65 -0.46
N LEU A 317 -8.33 21.81 -0.44
CA LEU A 317 -9.58 22.01 -1.17
C LEU A 317 -10.56 22.97 -0.47
N ARG A 318 -10.39 23.21 0.82
CA ARG A 318 -11.30 24.00 1.66
C ARG A 318 -11.51 25.41 1.11
N GLY A 319 -12.77 25.76 0.80
CA GLY A 319 -13.17 27.04 0.25
C GLY A 319 -12.76 27.27 -1.22
N ARG A 320 -12.27 26.22 -1.89
CA ARG A 320 -11.83 26.27 -3.29
C ARG A 320 -12.69 25.36 -4.17
N LYS A 321 -12.54 25.50 -5.48
CA LYS A 321 -13.21 24.66 -6.46
C LYS A 321 -12.16 23.95 -7.33
N VAL A 322 -12.44 22.71 -7.67
CA VAL A 322 -11.70 21.98 -8.70
C VAL A 322 -11.79 22.76 -10.02
N HIS A 323 -10.70 22.82 -10.76
CA HIS A 323 -10.62 23.50 -12.06
C HIS A 323 -11.70 22.95 -13.01
N PRO A 324 -12.40 23.79 -13.79
CA PRO A 324 -13.54 23.35 -14.62
C PRO A 324 -13.23 22.21 -15.61
N ASN A 325 -11.97 22.09 -16.02
CA ASN A 325 -11.52 21.05 -16.96
C ASN A 325 -10.99 19.80 -16.28
N VAL A 326 -11.09 19.69 -14.95
CA VAL A 326 -10.53 18.57 -14.18
C VAL A 326 -11.65 17.80 -13.46
N ARG A 327 -11.61 16.49 -13.54
CA ARG A 327 -12.42 15.60 -12.68
C ARG A 327 -11.58 15.25 -11.44
N CYS A 328 -12.07 15.53 -10.25
CA CYS A 328 -11.43 15.13 -9.01
C CYS A 328 -12.25 14.00 -8.36
N ILE A 329 -11.60 12.86 -8.12
CA ILE A 329 -12.22 11.69 -7.50
C ILE A 329 -11.54 11.47 -6.14
N VAL A 330 -12.33 11.39 -5.07
CA VAL A 330 -11.86 11.14 -3.70
C VAL A 330 -12.38 9.80 -3.21
N ILE A 331 -11.50 8.95 -2.70
CA ILE A 331 -11.80 7.59 -2.28
C ILE A 331 -11.20 7.34 -0.89
N PRO A 332 -11.98 7.48 0.19
CA PRO A 332 -11.57 7.04 1.52
C PRO A 332 -11.30 5.53 1.51
N ALA A 333 -10.20 5.09 2.14
CA ALA A 333 -9.71 3.72 1.99
C ALA A 333 -10.60 2.66 2.67
N THR A 334 -11.35 3.02 3.72
CA THR A 334 -12.20 2.09 4.46
C THR A 334 -13.52 2.74 4.86
N GLN A 335 -14.50 1.92 5.25
CA GLN A 335 -15.76 2.44 5.81
C GLN A 335 -15.56 3.23 7.11
N ALA A 336 -14.56 2.87 7.92
CA ALA A 336 -14.26 3.63 9.13
C ALA A 336 -13.67 5.00 8.80
N VAL A 337 -12.74 5.07 7.85
CA VAL A 337 -12.18 6.34 7.34
C VAL A 337 -13.31 7.17 6.72
N TYR A 338 -14.20 6.57 5.91
CA TYR A 338 -15.33 7.26 5.32
C TYR A 338 -16.23 7.89 6.39
N LYS A 339 -16.58 7.11 7.42
CA LYS A 339 -17.39 7.57 8.55
C LYS A 339 -16.69 8.71 9.33
N GLN A 340 -15.38 8.59 9.52
CA GLN A 340 -14.60 9.63 10.20
C GLN A 340 -14.56 10.93 9.38
N CYS A 341 -14.40 10.82 8.05
CA CYS A 341 -14.49 11.98 7.16
C CYS A 341 -15.84 12.70 7.24
N ILE A 342 -16.95 11.95 7.38
CA ILE A 342 -18.28 12.55 7.63
C ILE A 342 -18.28 13.28 8.96
N ALA A 343 -17.79 12.64 10.02
CA ALA A 343 -17.79 13.21 11.38
C ALA A 343 -16.96 14.50 11.48
N GLU A 344 -15.91 14.62 10.69
CA GLU A 344 -15.02 15.80 10.64
C GLU A 344 -15.48 16.85 9.61
N GLY A 345 -16.57 16.62 8.87
CA GLY A 345 -17.06 17.52 7.83
C GLY A 345 -16.18 17.58 6.58
N LEU A 346 -15.27 16.61 6.38
CA LEU A 346 -14.40 16.56 5.21
C LEU A 346 -15.19 16.25 3.93
N MET A 347 -16.29 15.50 4.05
CA MET A 347 -17.17 15.20 2.91
C MET A 347 -17.81 16.46 2.33
N ASP A 348 -18.23 17.39 3.18
CA ASP A 348 -18.78 18.66 2.73
C ASP A 348 -17.71 19.47 1.99
N VAL A 349 -16.46 19.48 2.49
CA VAL A 349 -15.33 20.14 1.81
C VAL A 349 -15.11 19.56 0.41
N PHE A 350 -15.12 18.24 0.26
CA PHE A 350 -14.92 17.61 -1.05
C PHE A 350 -16.09 17.90 -2.01
N LEU A 351 -17.31 17.77 -1.54
CA LEU A 351 -18.52 18.06 -2.36
C LEU A 351 -18.59 19.54 -2.74
N ASP A 352 -18.33 20.43 -1.79
CA ASP A 352 -18.26 21.87 -2.06
C ASP A 352 -17.15 22.20 -3.06
N ALA A 353 -16.04 21.49 -3.05
CA ALA A 353 -14.98 21.66 -4.04
C ALA A 353 -15.31 21.08 -5.43
N ASN A 354 -16.48 20.49 -5.64
CA ASN A 354 -16.91 19.76 -6.84
C ASN A 354 -16.12 18.45 -7.08
N CYS A 355 -15.69 17.76 -6.03
CA CYS A 355 -15.14 16.43 -6.14
C CYS A 355 -16.24 15.36 -6.22
N ALA A 356 -15.99 14.29 -6.96
CA ALA A 356 -16.77 13.06 -6.89
C ALA A 356 -16.23 12.18 -5.74
N VAL A 357 -17.04 11.99 -4.69
CA VAL A 357 -16.64 11.12 -3.58
C VAL A 357 -17.22 9.72 -3.78
N SER A 358 -16.34 8.70 -3.65
CA SER A 358 -16.71 7.30 -3.81
C SER A 358 -16.75 6.55 -2.48
N THR A 359 -17.44 5.42 -2.48
CA THR A 359 -17.28 4.38 -1.45
C THR A 359 -15.86 3.81 -1.51
N PRO A 360 -15.35 3.20 -0.40
CA PRO A 360 -14.05 2.55 -0.39
C PRO A 360 -13.91 1.49 -1.48
N THR A 361 -12.92 1.64 -2.34
CA THR A 361 -12.59 0.68 -3.40
C THR A 361 -11.18 0.95 -3.93
N CYS A 362 -10.51 -0.03 -4.50
CA CYS A 362 -9.27 0.18 -5.24
C CYS A 362 -9.48 1.01 -6.51
N GLY A 363 -10.71 1.07 -7.02
CA GLY A 363 -11.21 2.02 -8.02
C GLY A 363 -10.36 2.11 -9.26
N PRO A 364 -9.92 3.32 -9.63
CA PRO A 364 -9.18 3.55 -10.87
C PRO A 364 -7.74 3.06 -10.83
N CYS A 365 -7.18 2.69 -9.66
CA CYS A 365 -5.76 2.35 -9.50
C CYS A 365 -5.25 1.30 -10.51
N LEU A 366 -6.11 0.40 -10.96
CA LEU A 366 -5.78 -0.61 -11.98
C LEU A 366 -6.58 -0.46 -13.28
N GLY A 367 -7.32 0.63 -13.45
CA GLY A 367 -8.19 0.83 -14.61
C GLY A 367 -9.37 -0.14 -14.67
N GLY A 368 -9.78 -0.67 -13.54
CA GLY A 368 -10.72 -1.80 -13.48
C GLY A 368 -12.14 -1.43 -13.09
N TYR A 369 -12.40 -0.28 -12.47
CA TYR A 369 -13.70 0.03 -11.91
C TYR A 369 -14.24 1.38 -12.36
N MET A 370 -13.77 2.50 -11.82
CA MET A 370 -14.25 3.85 -12.13
C MET A 370 -13.07 4.80 -12.35
N GLY A 371 -13.35 6.01 -12.87
CA GLY A 371 -12.32 7.02 -13.12
C GLY A 371 -11.29 6.56 -14.18
N ILE A 372 -11.73 5.71 -15.11
CA ILE A 372 -10.89 5.19 -16.19
C ILE A 372 -10.57 6.33 -17.16
N LEU A 373 -9.30 6.43 -17.55
CA LEU A 373 -8.80 7.45 -18.46
C LEU A 373 -9.03 7.08 -19.92
N ALA A 374 -9.47 8.06 -20.70
CA ALA A 374 -9.54 7.97 -22.14
C ALA A 374 -8.15 8.20 -22.79
N ALA A 375 -8.07 8.01 -24.11
CA ALA A 375 -6.86 8.23 -24.89
C ALA A 375 -6.33 9.67 -24.72
N GLY A 376 -5.04 9.77 -24.37
CA GLY A 376 -4.32 11.04 -24.19
C GLY A 376 -4.66 11.82 -22.92
N GLU A 377 -5.57 11.36 -22.06
CA GLU A 377 -5.86 12.02 -20.79
C GLU A 377 -4.72 11.89 -19.78
N ARG A 378 -4.55 12.92 -18.95
CA ARG A 378 -3.54 13.03 -17.90
C ARG A 378 -4.17 13.05 -16.52
N CYS A 379 -3.65 12.21 -15.63
CA CYS A 379 -4.13 12.11 -14.27
C CYS A 379 -3.00 12.28 -13.25
N VAL A 380 -3.19 13.15 -12.25
CA VAL A 380 -2.39 13.11 -11.02
C VAL A 380 -3.08 12.19 -10.03
N SER A 381 -2.35 11.24 -9.46
CA SER A 381 -2.92 10.20 -8.60
C SER A 381 -2.07 9.94 -7.36
N THR A 382 -2.73 9.71 -6.24
CA THR A 382 -2.08 9.24 -5.01
C THR A 382 -1.90 7.71 -4.98
N SER A 383 -2.22 7.01 -6.09
CA SER A 383 -1.96 5.59 -6.25
C SER A 383 -0.44 5.29 -6.31
N ASN A 384 -0.09 4.04 -6.55
CA ASN A 384 1.29 3.55 -6.44
C ASN A 384 1.95 3.21 -7.79
N ARG A 385 1.20 3.09 -8.88
CA ARG A 385 1.70 2.69 -10.20
C ARG A 385 1.22 3.60 -11.31
N ASN A 386 2.11 3.86 -12.27
CA ASN A 386 1.85 4.70 -13.44
C ASN A 386 2.34 4.08 -14.75
N PHE A 387 2.39 2.75 -14.83
CA PHE A 387 2.76 2.03 -16.05
C PHE A 387 1.79 2.32 -17.21
N VAL A 388 2.23 2.07 -18.43
CA VAL A 388 1.40 2.21 -19.65
C VAL A 388 0.06 1.52 -19.47
N GLY A 389 -1.04 2.23 -19.70
CA GLY A 389 -2.40 1.71 -19.58
C GLY A 389 -2.88 1.39 -18.16
N ARG A 390 -2.15 1.81 -17.12
CA ARG A 390 -2.46 1.43 -15.73
C ARG A 390 -3.85 1.88 -15.27
N MET A 391 -4.29 3.06 -15.67
CA MET A 391 -5.59 3.61 -15.25
C MET A 391 -6.59 3.76 -16.41
N GLY A 392 -6.35 3.13 -17.55
CA GLY A 392 -7.24 3.22 -18.72
C GLY A 392 -6.55 2.99 -20.03
N ASP A 393 -6.77 3.91 -21.00
CA ASP A 393 -6.18 3.82 -22.32
C ASP A 393 -4.64 3.79 -22.27
N PRO A 394 -3.97 2.95 -23.11
CA PRO A 394 -2.51 2.89 -23.14
C PRO A 394 -1.79 4.20 -23.44
N THR A 395 -2.47 5.17 -24.06
CA THR A 395 -1.93 6.49 -24.37
C THR A 395 -2.17 7.52 -23.27
N SER A 396 -2.89 7.14 -22.20
CA SER A 396 -3.09 8.00 -21.04
C SER A 396 -1.83 8.06 -20.18
N GLU A 397 -1.68 9.16 -19.47
CA GLU A 397 -0.51 9.45 -18.62
C GLU A 397 -0.94 9.57 -17.16
N VAL A 398 -0.27 8.83 -16.26
CA VAL A 398 -0.49 8.91 -14.82
C VAL A 398 0.75 9.44 -14.13
N TYR A 399 0.56 10.48 -13.30
CA TYR A 399 1.58 11.13 -12.49
C TYR A 399 1.31 10.80 -11.02
N LEU A 400 2.27 10.19 -10.33
CA LEU A 400 2.11 9.84 -8.92
C LEU A 400 2.56 10.98 -8.03
N ALA A 401 1.73 11.35 -7.05
CA ALA A 401 2.03 12.44 -6.13
C ALA A 401 1.39 12.22 -4.75
N SER A 402 1.76 13.06 -3.78
CA SER A 402 1.14 13.12 -2.45
C SER A 402 -0.29 13.68 -2.51
N PRO A 403 -1.14 13.46 -1.47
CA PRO A 403 -2.50 13.98 -1.44
C PRO A 403 -2.59 15.50 -1.58
N ALA A 404 -1.68 16.24 -0.95
CA ALA A 404 -1.66 17.70 -1.03
C ALA A 404 -1.33 18.19 -2.44
N VAL A 405 -0.35 17.56 -3.12
CA VAL A 405 0.00 17.87 -4.51
C VAL A 405 -1.14 17.50 -5.46
N ALA A 406 -1.79 16.35 -5.27
CA ALA A 406 -2.93 15.96 -6.10
C ALA A 406 -4.12 16.90 -5.93
N ALA A 407 -4.43 17.32 -4.72
CA ALA A 407 -5.48 18.29 -4.42
C ALA A 407 -5.18 19.68 -5.01
N ALA A 408 -3.95 20.16 -4.86
CA ALA A 408 -3.52 21.44 -5.45
C ALA A 408 -3.61 21.40 -6.97
N SER A 409 -3.14 20.32 -7.58
CA SER A 409 -3.22 20.12 -9.03
C SER A 409 -4.68 20.12 -9.54
N ALA A 410 -5.60 19.54 -8.76
CA ALA A 410 -7.02 19.55 -9.09
C ALA A 410 -7.60 20.97 -9.14
N VAL A 411 -7.18 21.86 -8.23
CA VAL A 411 -7.61 23.27 -8.19
C VAL A 411 -6.96 24.05 -9.33
N LEU A 412 -5.67 23.84 -9.58
CA LEU A 412 -4.90 24.60 -10.58
C LEU A 412 -5.18 24.19 -12.02
N GLY A 413 -5.59 22.93 -12.27
CA GLY A 413 -5.75 22.39 -13.63
C GLY A 413 -4.43 21.91 -14.25
N HIS A 414 -3.35 21.95 -13.51
CA HIS A 414 -2.03 21.49 -13.88
C HIS A 414 -1.29 20.97 -12.62
N ILE A 415 -0.19 20.26 -12.78
CA ILE A 415 0.60 19.84 -11.62
C ILE A 415 1.12 21.06 -10.88
N GLY A 416 0.89 21.12 -9.58
CA GLY A 416 1.34 22.23 -8.74
C GLY A 416 1.29 21.92 -7.26
N LEU A 417 1.81 22.84 -6.47
CA LEU A 417 1.93 22.78 -5.02
C LEU A 417 0.81 23.59 -4.35
N PRO A 418 0.46 23.32 -3.08
CA PRO A 418 -0.51 24.15 -2.35
C PRO A 418 -0.19 25.64 -2.34
N GLU A 419 1.08 26.01 -2.27
CA GLU A 419 1.56 27.41 -2.32
C GLU A 419 1.41 28.08 -3.70
N ASP A 420 1.18 27.32 -4.75
CA ASP A 420 0.91 27.87 -6.10
C ASP A 420 -0.53 28.35 -6.25
N ILE A 421 -1.41 27.99 -5.31
CA ILE A 421 -2.80 28.43 -5.33
C ILE A 421 -2.87 29.85 -4.79
N ALA A 422 -3.21 30.82 -5.66
CA ALA A 422 -3.41 32.19 -5.22
C ALA A 422 -4.49 32.30 -4.14
N GLU A 423 -4.28 33.19 -3.17
CA GLU A 423 -5.25 33.53 -2.11
C GLU A 423 -6.55 34.14 -2.67
#